data_b50cf2695f04d66ccccb53b0bdcca586
#
_entry.id   b50cf2695f04d66ccccb53b0bdcca586
#
_cell.length_a   1.000
_cell.length_b   1.000
_cell.length_c   1.000
_cell.angle_alpha   90.00
_cell.angle_beta   90.00
_cell.angle_gamma   90.00
#
_symmetry.space_group_name_H-M   'P 1'
#
loop_
_entity.id
_entity.type
_entity.pdbx_description
1 polymer ?
#
loop_
_entity_poly.entity_id
_entity_poly.type
_entity_poly.pdbx_seq_one_letter_code
_entity_poly.pdbx_strand_id
1 'polypeptide(L)'
;EILEPHHEPKPEIKGFATERVKEHLDRGLTATPSADGKGIYLSWRLLEQDGTDTSFHLYRSANGKTQRLSKNPIKNTCDFVDQTPVSGKATYWICALDKKKKVINTSSKLDVDCSLLRNYQSIKLNRNIKAGKIAVADLNGDGIYDYIIRTPEKNVDPGMPGTLDGSTYQIEAYLSDGTFLWSKDLGQGIE
;
A
#
# COMPACT_ATOMS: atom_id res chain seq x y z
N GLU A 1 -19.62 48.12 -6.24
CA GLU A 1 -18.15 48.11 -6.06
C GLU A 1 -17.75 46.66 -5.74
N ILE A 2 -17.07 46.03 -6.65
CA ILE A 2 -16.47 44.71 -6.40
C ILE A 2 -15.16 45.00 -5.67
N LEU A 3 -15.14 44.72 -4.36
CA LEU A 3 -13.90 44.76 -3.60
C LEU A 3 -13.00 43.66 -4.11
N GLU A 4 -11.91 43.99 -4.78
CA GLU A 4 -10.88 43.04 -5.10
C GLU A 4 -10.32 42.47 -3.79
N PRO A 5 -10.23 41.14 -3.65
CA PRO A 5 -9.68 40.55 -2.45
C PRO A 5 -8.20 40.95 -2.33
N HIS A 6 -7.88 41.71 -1.31
CA HIS A 6 -6.51 42.02 -0.92
C HIS A 6 -5.88 40.75 -0.36
N HIS A 7 -5.24 39.99 -1.21
CA HIS A 7 -4.35 38.89 -0.76
C HIS A 7 -2.97 39.50 -0.52
N GLU A 8 -2.48 39.38 0.68
CA GLU A 8 -1.06 39.65 0.91
C GLU A 8 -0.24 38.73 0.00
N PRO A 9 0.81 39.26 -0.66
CA PRO A 9 1.66 38.42 -1.50
C PRO A 9 2.22 37.28 -0.64
N LYS A 10 2.00 36.06 -1.09
CA LYS A 10 2.59 34.89 -0.42
C LYS A 10 4.11 35.02 -0.44
N PRO A 11 4.80 34.74 0.69
CA PRO A 11 6.25 34.78 0.71
C PRO A 11 6.81 33.89 -0.39
N GLU A 12 7.82 34.35 -1.09
CA GLU A 12 8.52 33.58 -2.10
C GLU A 12 9.12 32.34 -1.43
N ILE A 13 8.69 31.16 -1.85
CA ILE A 13 9.25 29.89 -1.34
C ILE A 13 10.62 29.73 -1.96
N LYS A 14 11.67 30.00 -1.18
CA LYS A 14 13.05 29.73 -1.56
C LYS A 14 13.38 28.28 -1.23
N GLY A 15 13.75 27.52 -2.23
CA GLY A 15 14.22 26.16 -2.10
C GLY A 15 13.18 25.13 -2.51
N PHE A 16 13.18 24.80 -3.79
CA PHE A 16 12.58 23.58 -4.28
C PHE A 16 13.60 22.45 -4.14
N ALA A 17 13.16 21.27 -3.75
CA ALA A 17 13.97 20.08 -3.91
C ALA A 17 14.35 19.95 -5.39
N THR A 18 15.65 19.97 -5.69
CA THR A 18 16.16 19.80 -7.04
C THR A 18 15.87 18.41 -7.58
N GLU A 19 15.69 17.45 -6.69
CA GLU A 19 15.30 16.08 -7.02
C GLU A 19 14.15 15.64 -6.11
N ARG A 20 13.22 14.88 -6.69
CA ARG A 20 12.18 14.24 -5.89
C ARG A 20 12.78 13.05 -5.14
N VAL A 21 12.48 12.93 -3.87
CA VAL A 21 12.71 11.70 -3.13
C VAL A 21 11.82 10.61 -3.74
N LYS A 22 12.45 9.55 -4.24
CA LYS A 22 11.74 8.39 -4.78
C LYS A 22 11.76 7.27 -3.73
N GLU A 23 10.59 6.72 -3.47
CA GLU A 23 10.49 5.50 -2.67
C GLU A 23 11.08 4.33 -3.45
N HIS A 24 11.85 3.48 -2.79
CA HIS A 24 12.35 2.23 -3.36
C HIS A 24 11.34 1.10 -3.12
N LEU A 25 10.18 1.23 -3.75
CA LEU A 25 9.09 0.28 -3.57
C LEU A 25 9.44 -1.11 -4.11
N ASP A 26 9.13 -2.13 -3.35
CA ASP A 26 9.07 -3.52 -3.81
C ASP A 26 7.85 -3.74 -4.70
N ARG A 27 7.74 -4.92 -5.29
CA ARG A 27 6.60 -5.34 -6.13
C ARG A 27 5.26 -5.33 -5.40
N GLY A 28 5.24 -5.24 -4.07
CA GLY A 28 4.02 -5.20 -3.28
C GLY A 28 3.13 -6.41 -3.55
N LEU A 29 3.73 -7.60 -3.56
CA LEU A 29 2.99 -8.85 -3.75
C LEU A 29 1.96 -9.01 -2.63
N THR A 30 0.70 -9.24 -3.00
CA THR A 30 -0.42 -9.47 -2.08
C THR A 30 -1.10 -10.79 -2.40
N ALA A 31 -1.79 -11.36 -1.42
CA ALA A 31 -2.57 -12.58 -1.56
C ALA A 31 -3.94 -12.42 -0.91
N THR A 32 -4.99 -12.80 -1.63
CA THR A 32 -6.38 -12.81 -1.15
C THR A 32 -7.06 -14.10 -1.61
N PRO A 33 -8.18 -14.50 -1.01
CA PRO A 33 -8.98 -15.57 -1.59
C PRO A 33 -9.38 -15.25 -3.03
N SER A 34 -9.35 -16.24 -3.92
CA SER A 34 -9.89 -16.08 -5.27
C SER A 34 -11.40 -15.85 -5.24
N ALA A 35 -11.96 -15.30 -6.31
CA ALA A 35 -13.39 -14.99 -6.38
C ALA A 35 -14.31 -16.21 -6.18
N ASP A 36 -13.86 -17.39 -6.59
CA ASP A 36 -14.56 -18.66 -6.40
C ASP A 36 -14.31 -19.32 -5.03
N GLY A 37 -13.47 -18.69 -4.19
CA GLY A 37 -13.09 -19.19 -2.86
C GLY A 37 -12.24 -20.46 -2.84
N LYS A 38 -11.80 -20.97 -4.00
CA LYS A 38 -11.05 -22.24 -4.11
C LYS A 38 -9.55 -22.07 -4.27
N GLY A 39 -9.12 -20.90 -4.72
CA GLY A 39 -7.73 -20.57 -4.97
C GLY A 39 -7.25 -19.37 -4.18
N ILE A 40 -6.01 -18.98 -4.44
CA ILE A 40 -5.41 -17.76 -3.93
C ILE A 40 -5.15 -16.82 -5.10
N TYR A 41 -5.76 -15.64 -5.06
CA TYR A 41 -5.48 -14.56 -5.99
C TYR A 41 -4.27 -13.78 -5.50
N LEU A 42 -3.25 -13.69 -6.35
CA LEU A 42 -2.01 -12.98 -6.09
C LEU A 42 -1.91 -11.81 -7.06
N SER A 43 -1.52 -10.64 -6.58
CA SER A 43 -1.30 -9.45 -7.41
C SER A 43 -0.05 -8.70 -6.98
N TRP A 44 0.55 -7.99 -7.93
CA TRP A 44 1.77 -7.21 -7.72
C TRP A 44 1.79 -5.97 -8.61
N ARG A 45 2.78 -5.10 -8.42
CA ARG A 45 2.95 -3.86 -9.17
C ARG A 45 3.92 -4.00 -10.34
N LEU A 46 3.67 -3.24 -11.41
CA LEU A 46 4.71 -2.79 -12.32
C LEU A 46 5.52 -1.68 -11.62
N LEU A 47 6.82 -1.69 -11.79
CA LEU A 47 7.71 -0.63 -11.33
C LEU A 47 8.07 0.29 -12.50
N GLU A 48 8.43 1.54 -12.19
CA GLU A 48 8.78 2.54 -13.20
C GLU A 48 9.89 2.06 -14.17
N GLN A 49 10.83 1.26 -13.67
CA GLN A 49 11.93 0.72 -14.43
C GLN A 49 11.59 -0.51 -15.30
N ASP A 50 10.36 -1.02 -15.20
CA ASP A 50 9.94 -2.17 -16.02
C ASP A 50 9.77 -1.74 -17.48
N GLY A 51 10.39 -2.48 -18.39
CA GLY A 51 10.16 -2.29 -19.81
C GLY A 51 8.83 -2.90 -20.27
N THR A 52 8.36 -2.52 -21.44
CA THR A 52 7.13 -3.03 -22.08
C THR A 52 7.14 -4.55 -22.30
N ASP A 53 8.33 -5.16 -22.39
CA ASP A 53 8.52 -6.60 -22.55
C ASP A 53 8.68 -7.36 -21.24
N THR A 54 8.55 -6.68 -20.10
CA THR A 54 8.67 -7.31 -18.79
C THR A 54 7.58 -8.38 -18.63
N SER A 55 7.99 -9.52 -18.12
CA SER A 55 7.11 -10.66 -17.82
C SER A 55 7.50 -11.28 -16.49
N PHE A 56 6.62 -12.11 -15.93
CA PHE A 56 6.82 -12.58 -14.56
C PHE A 56 6.72 -14.09 -14.44
N HIS A 57 7.46 -14.65 -13.48
CA HIS A 57 7.22 -15.97 -12.95
C HIS A 57 6.85 -15.89 -11.48
N LEU A 58 5.79 -16.58 -11.11
CA LEU A 58 5.36 -16.74 -9.73
C LEU A 58 5.87 -18.07 -9.16
N TYR A 59 6.35 -17.99 -7.94
CA TYR A 59 6.86 -19.14 -7.17
C TYR A 59 6.13 -19.27 -5.84
N ARG A 60 6.04 -20.50 -5.37
CA ARG A 60 5.55 -20.85 -4.04
C ARG A 60 6.51 -21.83 -3.40
N SER A 61 6.83 -21.62 -2.12
CA SER A 61 7.48 -22.60 -1.25
C SER A 61 6.51 -23.01 -0.15
N ALA A 62 6.33 -24.32 0.02
CA ALA A 62 5.50 -24.89 1.07
C ALA A 62 5.99 -26.31 1.38
N ASN A 63 5.92 -26.73 2.63
CA ASN A 63 6.32 -28.09 3.07
C ASN A 63 7.72 -28.49 2.57
N GLY A 64 8.67 -27.54 2.60
CA GLY A 64 10.05 -27.76 2.16
C GLY A 64 10.25 -27.86 0.64
N LYS A 65 9.21 -27.66 -0.16
CA LYS A 65 9.28 -27.73 -1.62
C LYS A 65 9.02 -26.37 -2.24
N THR A 66 9.87 -25.99 -3.19
CA THR A 66 9.69 -24.79 -4.02
C THR A 66 9.17 -25.20 -5.39
N GLN A 67 8.15 -24.49 -5.86
CA GLN A 67 7.51 -24.73 -7.14
C GLN A 67 7.30 -23.42 -7.89
N ARG A 68 7.61 -23.39 -9.19
CA ARG A 68 7.16 -22.33 -10.08
C ARG A 68 5.72 -22.64 -10.49
N LEU A 69 4.80 -21.75 -10.15
CA LEU A 69 3.37 -21.92 -10.42
C LEU A 69 3.00 -21.55 -11.85
N SER A 70 3.62 -20.50 -12.40
CA SER A 70 3.36 -20.08 -13.78
C SER A 70 4.12 -20.96 -14.77
N LYS A 71 3.40 -21.76 -15.57
CA LYS A 71 3.97 -22.59 -16.63
C LYS A 71 4.74 -21.76 -17.66
N ASN A 72 4.10 -20.71 -18.15
CA ASN A 72 4.67 -19.70 -19.05
C ASN A 72 4.89 -18.38 -18.29
N PRO A 73 5.79 -17.50 -18.77
CA PRO A 73 5.89 -16.15 -18.20
C PRO A 73 4.56 -15.41 -18.33
N ILE A 74 4.11 -14.81 -17.23
CA ILE A 74 2.92 -13.98 -17.17
C ILE A 74 3.21 -12.66 -17.87
N LYS A 75 2.35 -12.27 -18.81
CA LYS A 75 2.47 -11.06 -19.62
C LYS A 75 1.15 -10.30 -19.61
N ASN A 76 1.21 -8.99 -19.81
CA ASN A 76 0.05 -8.11 -19.93
C ASN A 76 -0.83 -8.03 -18.67
N THR A 77 -0.41 -8.65 -17.58
CA THR A 77 -1.09 -8.59 -16.28
C THR A 77 -0.07 -8.72 -15.16
N CYS A 78 -0.42 -8.22 -13.98
CA CYS A 78 0.35 -8.33 -12.75
C CYS A 78 -0.43 -9.13 -11.69
N ASP A 79 -1.07 -10.20 -12.11
CA ASP A 79 -1.82 -11.08 -11.24
C ASP A 79 -1.73 -12.56 -11.67
N PHE A 80 -2.12 -13.42 -10.76
CA PHE A 80 -2.18 -14.86 -10.98
C PHE A 80 -3.10 -15.52 -9.94
N VAL A 81 -3.82 -16.56 -10.34
CA VAL A 81 -4.58 -17.38 -9.40
C VAL A 81 -3.89 -18.72 -9.20
N ASP A 82 -3.42 -18.95 -7.98
CA ASP A 82 -2.97 -20.30 -7.56
C ASP A 82 -4.21 -21.16 -7.32
N GLN A 83 -4.52 -22.02 -8.28
CA GLN A 83 -5.65 -22.96 -8.23
C GLN A 83 -5.39 -24.20 -7.36
N THR A 84 -4.16 -24.35 -6.88
CA THR A 84 -3.74 -25.52 -6.10
C THR A 84 -3.05 -25.09 -4.80
N PRO A 85 -3.69 -24.22 -3.99
CA PRO A 85 -3.07 -23.75 -2.77
C PRO A 85 -2.86 -24.94 -1.81
N VAL A 86 -1.84 -24.81 -0.98
CA VAL A 86 -1.61 -25.75 0.11
C VAL A 86 -2.50 -25.42 1.30
N SER A 87 -2.77 -26.39 2.16
CA SER A 87 -3.34 -26.11 3.47
C SER A 87 -2.24 -25.61 4.41
N GLY A 88 -2.51 -24.47 5.11
CA GLY A 88 -1.57 -23.86 6.04
C GLY A 88 -0.59 -22.89 5.39
N LYS A 89 0.65 -22.85 5.88
CA LYS A 89 1.62 -21.81 5.53
C LYS A 89 2.30 -22.05 4.19
N ALA A 90 2.41 -20.99 3.40
CA ALA A 90 3.18 -20.93 2.16
C ALA A 90 3.91 -19.58 2.05
N THR A 91 4.99 -19.56 1.30
CA THR A 91 5.74 -18.35 0.95
C THR A 91 5.67 -18.16 -0.54
N TYR A 92 5.24 -16.98 -1.00
CA TYR A 92 5.15 -16.62 -2.40
C TYR A 92 6.15 -15.52 -2.75
N TRP A 93 6.65 -15.52 -3.98
CA TRP A 93 7.43 -14.44 -4.56
C TRP A 93 7.34 -14.46 -6.07
N ILE A 94 7.65 -13.33 -6.71
CA ILE A 94 7.73 -13.22 -8.16
C ILE A 94 9.14 -12.87 -8.60
N CYS A 95 9.51 -13.34 -9.80
CA CYS A 95 10.68 -12.90 -10.52
C CYS A 95 10.23 -12.16 -11.78
N ALA A 96 10.67 -10.93 -11.95
CA ALA A 96 10.53 -10.19 -13.19
C ALA A 96 11.63 -10.58 -14.18
N LEU A 97 11.25 -10.72 -15.45
CA LEU A 97 12.10 -11.18 -16.53
C LEU A 97 12.15 -10.13 -17.65
N ASP A 98 13.33 -9.95 -18.23
CA ASP A 98 13.50 -9.16 -19.44
C ASP A 98 12.97 -9.91 -20.69
N LYS A 99 13.10 -9.25 -21.87
CA LYS A 99 12.73 -9.85 -23.17
C LYS A 99 13.49 -11.15 -23.50
N LYS A 100 14.70 -11.34 -22.93
CA LYS A 100 15.53 -12.54 -23.08
C LYS A 100 15.22 -13.60 -22.03
N LYS A 101 14.19 -13.39 -21.17
CA LYS A 101 13.83 -14.26 -20.06
C LYS A 101 14.86 -14.34 -18.93
N LYS A 102 15.76 -13.38 -18.85
CA LYS A 102 16.68 -13.24 -17.73
C LYS A 102 15.98 -12.54 -16.58
N VAL A 103 16.18 -13.04 -15.35
CA VAL A 103 15.66 -12.38 -14.13
C VAL A 103 16.36 -11.04 -13.94
N ILE A 104 15.56 -9.98 -13.84
CA ILE A 104 16.03 -8.61 -13.62
C ILE A 104 15.68 -8.11 -12.20
N ASN A 105 14.66 -8.67 -11.58
CA ASN A 105 14.26 -8.34 -10.22
C ASN A 105 13.50 -9.50 -9.60
N THR A 106 13.58 -9.62 -8.27
CA THR A 106 12.81 -10.58 -7.48
C THR A 106 12.14 -9.80 -6.34
N SER A 107 10.85 -10.04 -6.13
CA SER A 107 10.11 -9.42 -5.03
C SER A 107 10.58 -9.91 -3.67
N SER A 108 10.28 -9.18 -2.63
CA SER A 108 10.26 -9.69 -1.27
C SER A 108 9.35 -10.92 -1.18
N LYS A 109 9.64 -11.77 -0.21
CA LYS A 109 8.83 -12.97 0.06
C LYS A 109 7.58 -12.58 0.84
N LEU A 110 6.45 -13.09 0.40
CA LEU A 110 5.17 -12.96 1.08
C LEU A 110 4.82 -14.27 1.80
N ASP A 111 4.87 -14.26 3.11
CA ASP A 111 4.44 -15.38 3.93
C ASP A 111 2.92 -15.31 4.15
N VAL A 112 2.24 -16.40 3.86
CA VAL A 112 0.78 -16.48 3.87
C VAL A 112 0.35 -17.72 4.65
N ASP A 113 -0.64 -17.58 5.52
CA ASP A 113 -1.43 -18.72 5.98
C ASP A 113 -2.65 -18.88 5.06
N CYS A 114 -2.55 -19.85 4.16
CA CYS A 114 -3.56 -20.07 3.13
C CYS A 114 -4.94 -20.45 3.71
N SER A 115 -4.99 -20.92 4.95
CA SER A 115 -6.23 -21.28 5.65
C SER A 115 -6.92 -20.07 6.31
N LEU A 116 -6.21 -18.96 6.47
CA LEU A 116 -6.67 -17.76 7.19
C LEU A 116 -6.79 -16.52 6.29
N LEU A 117 -6.59 -16.67 4.99
CA LEU A 117 -6.66 -15.56 4.05
C LEU A 117 -8.01 -14.85 4.07
N ARG A 118 -7.96 -13.54 4.02
CA ARG A 118 -9.11 -12.65 3.93
C ARG A 118 -8.91 -11.65 2.79
N ASN A 119 -10.00 -11.12 2.28
CA ASN A 119 -10.00 -10.05 1.27
C ASN A 119 -9.92 -8.65 1.88
N TYR A 120 -9.59 -8.55 3.15
CA TYR A 120 -9.39 -7.28 3.86
C TYR A 120 -8.28 -7.42 4.90
N GLN A 121 -7.65 -6.32 5.22
CA GLN A 121 -6.76 -6.18 6.36
C GLN A 121 -7.46 -5.41 7.47
N SER A 122 -7.31 -5.86 8.71
CA SER A 122 -7.86 -5.19 9.88
C SER A 122 -6.74 -4.54 10.67
N ILE A 123 -6.83 -3.22 10.85
CA ILE A 123 -5.89 -2.45 11.67
C ILE A 123 -6.65 -1.98 12.90
N LYS A 124 -6.17 -2.38 14.08
CA LYS A 124 -6.71 -1.89 15.35
C LYS A 124 -6.14 -0.49 15.60
N LEU A 125 -7.01 0.50 15.63
CA LEU A 125 -6.61 1.86 15.98
C LEU A 125 -6.10 1.94 17.41
N ASN A 126 -5.09 2.78 17.63
CA ASN A 126 -4.49 3.03 18.96
C ASN A 126 -5.51 3.65 19.94
N ARG A 127 -6.52 4.33 19.42
CA ARG A 127 -7.61 4.96 20.20
C ARG A 127 -8.96 4.40 19.76
N ASN A 128 -9.93 4.41 20.70
CA ASN A 128 -11.31 4.05 20.38
C ASN A 128 -12.03 5.23 19.69
N ILE A 129 -11.69 5.47 18.44
CA ILE A 129 -12.21 6.56 17.61
C ILE A 129 -12.41 6.06 16.17
N LYS A 130 -13.36 6.65 15.47
CA LYS A 130 -13.61 6.28 14.07
C LYS A 130 -12.64 6.99 13.12
N ALA A 131 -12.13 6.25 12.14
CA ALA A 131 -11.28 6.75 11.09
C ALA A 131 -12.06 7.59 10.07
N GLY A 132 -11.44 8.65 9.57
CA GLY A 132 -12.00 9.50 8.52
C GLY A 132 -11.41 9.24 7.16
N LYS A 133 -10.10 9.41 7.01
CA LYS A 133 -9.37 9.25 5.75
C LYS A 133 -8.14 8.36 5.96
N ILE A 134 -7.75 7.66 4.91
CA ILE A 134 -6.55 6.83 4.90
C ILE A 134 -5.66 7.26 3.74
N ALA A 135 -4.37 7.41 4.01
CA ALA A 135 -3.33 7.53 3.02
C ALA A 135 -2.34 6.38 3.17
N VAL A 136 -1.55 6.13 2.13
CA VAL A 136 -0.52 5.09 2.12
C VAL A 136 0.82 5.70 1.72
N ALA A 137 1.88 5.26 2.39
CA ALA A 137 3.27 5.59 2.09
C ALA A 137 4.17 4.51 2.69
N ASP A 138 5.38 4.35 2.18
CA ASP A 138 6.41 3.54 2.84
C ASP A 138 7.06 4.38 3.93
N LEU A 139 6.67 4.15 5.19
CA LEU A 139 7.08 4.99 6.34
C LEU A 139 8.39 4.54 6.98
N ASN A 140 8.80 3.30 6.77
CA ASN A 140 10.00 2.71 7.37
C ASN A 140 11.09 2.38 6.32
N GLY A 141 10.80 2.53 5.03
CA GLY A 141 11.77 2.29 3.93
C GLY A 141 11.92 0.82 3.55
N ASP A 142 10.96 -0.05 3.90
CA ASP A 142 11.03 -1.49 3.60
C ASP A 142 10.45 -1.86 2.21
N GLY A 143 9.91 -0.89 1.47
CA GLY A 143 9.32 -1.07 0.16
C GLY A 143 7.86 -1.54 0.18
N ILE A 144 7.24 -1.66 1.37
CA ILE A 144 5.84 -2.02 1.57
C ILE A 144 5.07 -0.77 1.98
N TYR A 145 3.82 -0.63 1.52
CA TYR A 145 3.00 0.49 1.95
C TYR A 145 2.46 0.30 3.36
N ASP A 146 2.65 1.33 4.15
CA ASP A 146 2.12 1.55 5.47
C ASP A 146 0.91 2.48 5.41
N TYR A 147 0.30 2.76 6.55
CA TYR A 147 -0.95 3.50 6.63
C TYR A 147 -0.81 4.76 7.47
N ILE A 148 -1.37 5.85 6.95
CA ILE A 148 -1.59 7.08 7.70
C ILE A 148 -3.09 7.27 7.79
N ILE A 149 -3.62 7.27 9.01
CA ILE A 149 -5.06 7.31 9.27
C ILE A 149 -5.41 8.62 9.96
N ARG A 150 -6.28 9.40 9.32
CA ARG A 150 -6.82 10.61 9.91
C ARG A 150 -8.07 10.28 10.74
N THR A 151 -8.14 10.86 11.92
CA THR A 151 -9.28 10.80 12.83
C THR A 151 -9.69 12.22 13.25
N PRO A 152 -10.94 12.44 13.67
CA PRO A 152 -12.11 11.58 13.63
C PRO A 152 -12.68 11.38 12.21
N GLU A 153 -13.77 10.60 12.10
CA GLU A 153 -14.47 10.37 10.82
C GLU A 153 -15.09 11.63 10.21
N LYS A 154 -15.34 12.66 11.04
CA LYS A 154 -16.00 13.89 10.60
C LYS A 154 -15.16 14.62 9.54
N ASN A 155 -15.81 14.99 8.45
CA ASN A 155 -15.29 15.97 7.51
C ASN A 155 -15.87 17.32 7.91
N VAL A 156 -15.01 18.23 8.31
CA VAL A 156 -15.41 19.57 8.68
C VAL A 156 -14.71 20.53 7.73
N ASP A 157 -15.49 21.28 7.00
CA ASP A 157 -14.97 22.44 6.26
C ASP A 157 -14.49 23.48 7.28
N PRO A 158 -13.20 23.84 7.31
CA PRO A 158 -12.68 24.83 8.23
C PRO A 158 -13.32 26.23 8.03
N GLY A 159 -13.99 26.46 6.90
CA GLY A 159 -14.79 27.65 6.63
C GLY A 159 -16.16 27.65 7.31
N MET A 160 -16.60 26.53 7.88
CA MET A 160 -17.90 26.40 8.57
C MET A 160 -17.75 26.48 10.09
N PRO A 161 -18.18 27.54 10.76
CA PRO A 161 -18.11 27.65 12.22
C PRO A 161 -18.95 26.58 12.93
N GLY A 162 -18.40 25.99 14.00
CA GLY A 162 -19.17 25.17 14.96
C GLY A 162 -19.25 23.69 14.64
N THR A 163 -18.42 23.17 13.82
CA THR A 163 -18.51 21.79 13.31
C THR A 163 -17.63 20.79 14.04
N LEU A 164 -16.64 21.23 14.80
CA LEU A 164 -15.90 20.39 15.73
C LEU A 164 -16.37 20.69 17.16
N ASP A 165 -16.85 19.68 17.84
CA ASP A 165 -17.31 19.69 19.24
C ASP A 165 -16.14 19.81 20.25
N GLY A 166 -15.11 20.57 19.91
CA GLY A 166 -13.86 20.69 20.67
C GLY A 166 -12.83 19.62 20.35
N SER A 167 -13.13 18.66 19.50
CA SER A 167 -12.16 17.67 19.05
C SER A 167 -11.18 18.26 18.03
N THR A 168 -9.97 17.71 17.97
CA THR A 168 -8.96 18.07 16.99
C THR A 168 -8.78 16.95 15.96
N TYR A 169 -8.34 17.31 14.76
CA TYR A 169 -7.89 16.33 13.78
C TYR A 169 -6.56 15.76 14.20
N GLN A 170 -6.42 14.46 14.07
CA GLN A 170 -5.15 13.79 14.31
C GLN A 170 -4.84 12.84 13.18
N ILE A 171 -3.57 12.65 12.90
CA ILE A 171 -3.08 11.58 12.05
C ILE A 171 -2.34 10.54 12.91
N GLU A 172 -2.55 9.30 12.60
CA GLU A 172 -1.90 8.14 13.24
C GLU A 172 -1.22 7.32 12.15
N ALA A 173 0.02 6.93 12.40
CA ALA A 173 0.82 6.12 11.48
C ALA A 173 0.90 4.68 11.99
N TYR A 174 0.74 3.74 11.07
CA TYR A 174 0.78 2.30 11.32
C TYR A 174 1.57 1.61 10.24
N LEU A 175 2.39 0.64 10.62
CA LEU A 175 3.02 -0.25 9.67
C LEU A 175 1.99 -1.14 8.95
N SER A 176 2.41 -1.75 7.88
CA SER A 176 1.59 -2.67 7.07
C SER A 176 0.97 -3.82 7.87
N ASP A 177 1.60 -4.25 8.96
CA ASP A 177 1.10 -5.28 9.88
C ASP A 177 0.13 -4.75 10.96
N GLY A 178 -0.10 -3.42 11.00
CA GLY A 178 -0.94 -2.74 11.99
C GLY A 178 -0.19 -2.26 13.22
N THR A 179 1.13 -2.38 13.27
CA THR A 179 1.94 -1.83 14.37
C THR A 179 1.85 -0.32 14.38
N PHE A 180 1.41 0.26 15.51
CA PHE A 180 1.34 1.70 15.70
C PHE A 180 2.73 2.31 15.79
N LEU A 181 2.98 3.39 15.05
CA LEU A 181 4.25 4.12 15.05
C LEU A 181 4.18 5.41 15.88
N TRP A 182 3.30 6.30 15.48
CA TRP A 182 3.17 7.62 16.10
C TRP A 182 1.80 8.26 15.79
N SER A 183 1.48 9.32 16.52
CA SER A 183 0.35 10.19 16.21
C SER A 183 0.78 11.65 16.27
N LYS A 184 0.07 12.49 15.50
CA LYS A 184 0.25 13.95 15.50
C LYS A 184 -1.11 14.62 15.53
N ASP A 185 -1.27 15.57 16.45
CA ASP A 185 -2.41 16.48 16.50
C ASP A 185 -2.22 17.59 15.46
N LEU A 186 -3.20 17.79 14.62
CA LEU A 186 -3.22 18.81 13.56
C LEU A 186 -4.06 20.04 13.95
N GLY A 187 -4.71 20.02 15.12
CA GLY A 187 -5.62 21.06 15.54
C GLY A 187 -7.01 20.97 14.90
N GLN A 188 -7.77 22.07 14.96
CA GLN A 188 -9.17 22.11 14.53
C GLN A 188 -9.38 22.58 13.09
N GLY A 189 -8.41 23.15 12.46
CA GLY A 189 -8.54 23.88 11.18
C GLY A 189 -7.93 23.18 9.97
N ILE A 190 -7.61 21.91 10.02
CA ILE A 190 -6.98 21.17 8.93
C ILE A 190 -7.91 20.03 8.48
N GLU A 191 -8.26 20.04 7.21
CA GLU A 191 -8.96 18.95 6.54
C GLU A 191 -8.02 17.81 6.08
#